data_fe86096de35bb57c555294afb473977a
#
_entry.id   fe86096de35bb57c555294afb473977a
#
_cell.length_a   1.000
_cell.length_b   1.000
_cell.length_c   1.000
_cell.angle_alpha   90.00
_cell.angle_beta   90.00
_cell.angle_gamma   90.00
#
_symmetry.space_group_name_H-M   'P 1'
#
loop_
_entity.id
_entity.type
_entity.pdbx_description
1 polymer ?
#
loop_
_entity_poly.entity_id
_entity_poly.type
_entity_poly.pdbx_seq_one_letter_code
_entity_poly.pdbx_strand_id
1 'polypeptide(L)'
;MMQYVSQISPLFHAQQDLATMLIVLLLGGIAGMILYHLIVINYKNYRVKRTFKSGRIAETAAVKFLRSRGYKILASQLREDVIIYVDGEPEKSIVRADYLVRRGWKLYVVEVKSGQQGNAKLPAIRRQLLEYHMVYQPDGILLLDMEHKNLQEIRFSYTNGKSIRRR
;
A
#
# COMPACT_ATOMS: atom_id res chain seq x y z
N MET A 1 -31.30 2.08 71.65
CA MET A 1 -30.20 1.46 70.89
C MET A 1 -30.67 0.68 69.66
N MET A 2 -31.89 0.14 69.63
CA MET A 2 -32.42 -0.61 68.45
C MET A 2 -32.89 0.25 67.26
N GLN A 3 -33.20 1.52 67.41
CA GLN A 3 -33.71 2.39 66.33
C GLN A 3 -32.60 2.89 65.35
N TYR A 4 -31.33 2.91 65.78
CA TYR A 4 -30.21 3.34 64.91
C TYR A 4 -29.78 2.27 63.91
N VAL A 5 -29.97 0.98 64.20
CA VAL A 5 -29.55 -0.14 63.31
C VAL A 5 -30.48 -0.29 62.10
N SER A 6 -31.78 0.07 62.24
CA SER A 6 -32.75 -0.06 61.15
C SER A 6 -32.63 1.03 60.09
N GLN A 7 -31.97 2.14 60.37
CA GLN A 7 -31.73 3.21 59.34
C GLN A 7 -30.41 3.03 58.51
N ILE A 8 -29.49 2.25 59.07
CA ILE A 8 -28.18 2.06 58.40
C ILE A 8 -28.23 0.97 57.28
N SER A 9 -29.12 -0.03 57.44
CA SER A 9 -29.24 -1.15 56.50
C SER A 9 -29.63 -0.74 55.05
N PRO A 10 -30.63 0.15 54.83
CA PRO A 10 -31.02 0.51 53.45
C PRO A 10 -29.95 1.36 52.74
N LEU A 11 -29.22 2.21 53.46
CA LEU A 11 -28.14 3.01 52.91
C LEU A 11 -26.93 2.13 52.50
N PHE A 12 -26.65 1.09 53.30
CA PHE A 12 -25.57 0.14 53.01
C PHE A 12 -25.87 -0.72 51.78
N HIS A 13 -27.11 -1.16 51.60
CA HIS A 13 -27.54 -1.87 50.38
C HIS A 13 -27.51 -0.97 49.17
N ALA A 14 -28.00 0.26 49.27
CA ALA A 14 -27.96 1.23 48.14
C ALA A 14 -26.53 1.54 47.71
N GLN A 15 -25.57 1.60 48.61
CA GLN A 15 -24.16 1.84 48.30
C GLN A 15 -23.49 0.60 47.67
N GLN A 16 -23.87 -0.61 48.08
CA GLN A 16 -23.43 -1.84 47.43
C GLN A 16 -24.00 -1.98 46.00
N ASP A 17 -25.28 -1.64 45.82
CA ASP A 17 -25.94 -1.70 44.53
C ASP A 17 -25.30 -0.69 43.52
N LEU A 18 -24.95 0.50 44.02
CA LEU A 18 -24.25 1.50 43.17
C LEU A 18 -22.85 1.02 42.79
N ALA A 19 -22.09 0.43 43.71
CA ALA A 19 -20.76 -0.08 43.43
C ALA A 19 -20.78 -1.25 42.44
N THR A 20 -21.72 -2.18 42.60
CA THR A 20 -21.91 -3.28 41.63
C THR A 20 -22.31 -2.78 40.27
N MET A 21 -23.20 -1.80 40.16
CA MET A 21 -23.60 -1.18 38.92
C MET A 21 -22.40 -0.51 38.17
N LEU A 22 -21.55 0.22 38.92
CA LEU A 22 -20.35 0.84 38.37
C LEU A 22 -19.33 -0.20 37.89
N ILE A 23 -19.15 -1.30 38.61
CA ILE A 23 -18.27 -2.41 38.21
C ILE A 23 -18.79 -3.05 36.92
N VAL A 24 -20.08 -3.32 36.81
CA VAL A 24 -20.67 -3.91 35.60
C VAL A 24 -20.52 -2.97 34.40
N LEU A 25 -20.72 -1.66 34.56
CA LEU A 25 -20.49 -0.66 33.51
C LEU A 25 -19.02 -0.61 33.09
N LEU A 26 -18.09 -0.66 34.05
CA LEU A 26 -16.66 -0.66 33.77
C LEU A 26 -16.24 -1.92 32.95
N LEU A 27 -16.68 -3.09 33.42
CA LEU A 27 -16.40 -4.36 32.73
C LEU A 27 -17.01 -4.41 31.33
N GLY A 28 -18.24 -3.92 31.21
CA GLY A 28 -18.91 -3.78 29.89
C GLY A 28 -18.16 -2.85 28.96
N GLY A 29 -17.66 -1.72 29.46
CA GLY A 29 -16.84 -0.77 28.68
C GLY A 29 -15.51 -1.40 28.22
N ILE A 30 -14.81 -2.12 29.11
CA ILE A 30 -13.58 -2.83 28.77
C ILE A 30 -13.85 -3.92 27.72
N ALA A 31 -14.88 -4.73 27.92
CA ALA A 31 -15.27 -5.77 26.97
C ALA A 31 -15.62 -5.17 25.59
N GLY A 32 -16.37 -4.07 25.56
CA GLY A 32 -16.69 -3.34 24.34
C GLY A 32 -15.44 -2.80 23.63
N MET A 33 -14.48 -2.26 24.36
CA MET A 33 -13.21 -1.77 23.81
C MET A 33 -12.37 -2.92 23.22
N ILE A 34 -12.28 -4.05 23.90
CA ILE A 34 -11.58 -5.24 23.39
C ILE A 34 -12.26 -5.75 22.12
N LEU A 35 -13.58 -5.87 22.13
CA LEU A 35 -14.33 -6.32 20.95
C LEU A 35 -14.14 -5.38 19.76
N TYR A 36 -14.22 -4.06 19.98
CA TYR A 36 -13.92 -3.07 18.94
C TYR A 36 -12.52 -3.24 18.38
N HIS A 37 -11.52 -3.41 19.26
CA HIS A 37 -10.13 -3.59 18.84
C HIS A 37 -9.93 -4.87 18.02
N LEU A 38 -10.55 -5.97 18.42
CA LEU A 38 -10.53 -7.23 17.68
C LEU A 38 -11.20 -7.10 16.29
N ILE A 39 -12.32 -6.39 16.19
CA ILE A 39 -13.01 -6.14 14.91
C ILE A 39 -12.11 -5.32 13.99
N VAL A 40 -11.48 -4.24 14.48
CA VAL A 40 -10.59 -3.39 13.69
C VAL A 40 -9.37 -4.17 13.20
N ILE A 41 -8.74 -4.98 14.06
CA ILE A 41 -7.60 -5.83 13.68
C ILE A 41 -8.01 -6.85 12.62
N ASN A 42 -9.12 -7.56 12.83
CA ASN A 42 -9.63 -8.54 11.86
C ASN A 42 -9.97 -7.89 10.52
N TYR A 43 -10.58 -6.71 10.53
CA TYR A 43 -10.89 -5.97 9.31
C TYR A 43 -9.62 -5.55 8.55
N LYS A 44 -8.61 -5.04 9.26
CA LYS A 44 -7.30 -4.72 8.66
C LYS A 44 -6.63 -5.97 8.07
N ASN A 45 -6.60 -7.06 8.83
CA ASN A 45 -6.01 -8.33 8.39
C ASN A 45 -6.75 -8.92 7.18
N TYR A 46 -8.07 -8.81 7.14
CA TYR A 46 -8.88 -9.24 5.99
C TYR A 46 -8.58 -8.41 4.73
N ARG A 47 -8.49 -7.08 4.85
CA ARG A 47 -8.09 -6.22 3.73
C ARG A 47 -6.70 -6.57 3.21
N VAL A 48 -5.74 -6.74 4.11
CA VAL A 48 -4.36 -7.11 3.75
C VAL A 48 -4.34 -8.46 3.03
N LYS A 49 -4.97 -9.51 3.59
CA LYS A 49 -5.04 -10.83 2.95
C LYS A 49 -5.73 -10.79 1.57
N ARG A 50 -6.79 -10.00 1.41
CA ARG A 50 -7.48 -9.83 0.13
C ARG A 50 -6.58 -9.13 -0.89
N THR A 51 -5.83 -8.12 -0.47
CA THR A 51 -4.86 -7.39 -1.32
C THR A 51 -3.74 -8.33 -1.79
N PHE A 52 -3.17 -9.16 -0.90
CA PHE A 52 -2.13 -10.13 -1.28
C PHE A 52 -2.65 -11.24 -2.21
N LYS A 53 -3.86 -11.74 -1.99
CA LYS A 53 -4.48 -12.73 -2.88
C LYS A 53 -4.80 -12.14 -4.25
N SER A 54 -5.35 -10.94 -4.30
CA SER A 54 -5.59 -10.19 -5.54
C SER A 54 -4.29 -9.87 -6.27
N GLY A 55 -3.24 -9.50 -5.55
CA GLY A 55 -1.92 -9.21 -6.11
C GLY A 55 -1.32 -10.42 -6.84
N ARG A 56 -1.30 -11.59 -6.22
CA ARG A 56 -0.77 -12.82 -6.85
C ARG A 56 -1.57 -13.26 -8.09
N ILE A 57 -2.89 -13.17 -8.04
CA ILE A 57 -3.74 -13.50 -9.20
C ILE A 57 -3.51 -12.47 -10.32
N ALA A 58 -3.43 -11.19 -9.98
CA ALA A 58 -3.15 -10.13 -10.95
C ALA A 58 -1.75 -10.27 -11.55
N GLU A 59 -0.74 -10.66 -10.75
CA GLU A 59 0.63 -10.90 -11.20
C GLU A 59 0.69 -12.03 -12.24
N THR A 60 0.02 -13.17 -11.98
CA THR A 60 -0.06 -14.28 -12.93
C THR A 60 -0.80 -13.87 -14.21
N ALA A 61 -1.87 -13.11 -14.09
CA ALA A 61 -2.65 -12.61 -15.23
C ALA A 61 -1.84 -11.61 -16.07
N ALA A 62 -1.06 -10.74 -15.43
CA ALA A 62 -0.16 -9.79 -16.11
C ALA A 62 0.90 -10.51 -16.94
N VAL A 63 1.54 -11.54 -16.39
CA VAL A 63 2.52 -12.36 -17.12
C VAL A 63 1.88 -13.02 -18.34
N LYS A 64 0.69 -13.61 -18.18
CA LYS A 64 -0.04 -14.24 -19.27
C LYS A 64 -0.40 -13.23 -20.36
N PHE A 65 -0.84 -12.04 -19.96
CA PHE A 65 -1.17 -10.96 -20.87
C PHE A 65 0.07 -10.45 -21.64
N LEU A 66 1.18 -10.19 -20.95
CA LEU A 66 2.42 -9.74 -21.58
C LEU A 66 2.96 -10.78 -22.59
N ARG A 67 2.92 -12.07 -22.23
CA ARG A 67 3.32 -13.15 -23.15
C ARG A 67 2.42 -13.22 -24.38
N SER A 68 1.10 -13.05 -24.25
CA SER A 68 0.19 -13.03 -25.40
C SER A 68 0.42 -11.86 -26.34
N ARG A 69 1.07 -10.76 -25.83
CA ARG A 69 1.49 -9.60 -26.64
C ARG A 69 2.91 -9.73 -27.20
N GLY A 70 3.53 -10.91 -27.07
CA GLY A 70 4.86 -11.20 -27.63
C GLY A 70 6.03 -10.72 -26.75
N TYR A 71 5.78 -10.40 -25.48
CA TYR A 71 6.84 -10.05 -24.55
C TYR A 71 7.36 -11.29 -23.82
N LYS A 72 8.69 -11.44 -23.77
CA LYS A 72 9.37 -12.45 -22.97
C LYS A 72 9.70 -11.86 -21.60
N ILE A 73 9.22 -12.47 -20.53
CA ILE A 73 9.55 -12.06 -19.16
C ILE A 73 10.98 -12.49 -18.86
N LEU A 74 11.83 -11.55 -18.48
CA LEU A 74 13.23 -11.78 -18.11
C LEU A 74 13.39 -11.85 -16.59
N ALA A 75 12.73 -10.95 -15.87
CA ALA A 75 12.72 -10.91 -14.42
C ALA A 75 11.40 -10.36 -13.90
N SER A 76 11.07 -10.71 -12.66
CA SER A 76 9.96 -10.15 -11.89
C SER A 76 10.49 -9.54 -10.61
N GLN A 77 9.79 -8.53 -10.10
CA GLN A 77 10.15 -7.85 -8.86
C GLN A 77 11.58 -7.28 -8.91
N LEU A 78 11.88 -6.52 -9.99
CA LEU A 78 13.18 -5.86 -10.10
C LEU A 78 13.43 -4.99 -8.89
N ARG A 79 14.69 -4.96 -8.47
CA ARG A 79 15.09 -4.18 -7.32
C ARG A 79 16.49 -3.61 -7.58
N GLU A 80 16.59 -2.28 -7.49
CA GLU A 80 17.86 -1.56 -7.54
C GLU A 80 18.03 -0.66 -6.32
N ASP A 81 19.22 -0.69 -5.75
CA ASP A 81 19.61 0.18 -4.67
C ASP A 81 20.16 1.49 -5.24
N VAL A 82 19.58 2.60 -4.83
CA VAL A 82 19.99 3.95 -5.23
C VAL A 82 20.52 4.70 -4.01
N ILE A 83 21.66 5.34 -4.14
CA ILE A 83 22.20 6.21 -3.09
C ILE A 83 21.81 7.65 -3.41
N ILE A 84 21.14 8.30 -2.48
CA ILE A 84 20.77 9.71 -2.56
C ILE A 84 21.63 10.44 -1.52
N TYR A 85 22.28 11.56 -1.92
CA TYR A 85 23.02 12.38 -0.96
C TYR A 85 22.13 13.54 -0.51
N VAL A 86 21.83 13.57 0.78
CA VAL A 86 21.08 14.65 1.42
C VAL A 86 22.06 15.44 2.30
N ASP A 87 22.28 16.68 1.96
CA ASP A 87 23.28 17.55 2.63
C ASP A 87 24.69 16.92 2.73
N GLY A 88 25.02 16.07 1.76
CA GLY A 88 26.31 15.35 1.71
C GLY A 88 26.31 13.98 2.36
N GLU A 89 25.29 13.64 3.14
CA GLU A 89 25.14 12.33 3.78
C GLU A 89 24.45 11.33 2.84
N PRO A 90 24.98 10.08 2.70
CA PRO A 90 24.41 9.08 1.82
C PRO A 90 23.18 8.42 2.44
N GLU A 91 22.05 8.51 1.76
CA GLU A 91 20.80 7.84 2.10
C GLU A 91 20.48 6.75 1.07
N LYS A 92 20.20 5.53 1.55
CA LYS A 92 19.89 4.41 0.69
C LYS A 92 18.39 4.39 0.37
N SER A 93 18.07 4.39 -0.92
CA SER A 93 16.72 4.21 -1.45
C SER A 93 16.65 2.95 -2.31
N ILE A 94 15.47 2.37 -2.42
CA ILE A 94 15.24 1.17 -3.23
C ILE A 94 14.17 1.45 -4.25
N VAL A 95 14.52 1.29 -5.52
CA VAL A 95 13.58 1.38 -6.64
C VAL A 95 13.13 -0.02 -7.03
N ARG A 96 11.83 -0.23 -7.12
CA ARG A 96 11.23 -1.53 -7.48
C ARG A 96 10.32 -1.38 -8.66
N ALA A 97 10.47 -2.28 -9.64
CA ALA A 97 9.57 -2.41 -10.77
C ALA A 97 9.03 -3.85 -10.86
N ASP A 98 7.84 -4.02 -11.42
CA ASP A 98 7.16 -5.31 -11.41
C ASP A 98 7.82 -6.33 -12.34
N TYR A 99 8.17 -5.93 -13.58
CA TYR A 99 8.81 -6.84 -14.54
C TYR A 99 9.84 -6.15 -15.41
N LEU A 100 10.87 -6.93 -15.79
CA LEU A 100 11.71 -6.68 -16.94
C LEU A 100 11.28 -7.62 -18.07
N VAL A 101 10.98 -7.07 -19.23
CA VAL A 101 10.53 -7.85 -20.38
C VAL A 101 11.32 -7.48 -21.63
N ARG A 102 11.35 -8.40 -22.61
CA ARG A 102 11.98 -8.18 -23.90
C ARG A 102 10.99 -8.44 -25.03
N ARG A 103 11.04 -7.59 -26.04
CA ARG A 103 10.34 -7.80 -27.31
C ARG A 103 11.30 -7.48 -28.46
N GLY A 104 11.67 -8.50 -29.24
CA GLY A 104 12.79 -8.38 -30.19
C GLY A 104 14.11 -8.09 -29.47
N TRP A 105 14.76 -7.03 -29.83
CA TRP A 105 16.03 -6.57 -29.26
C TRP A 105 15.85 -5.54 -28.12
N LYS A 106 14.62 -5.08 -27.89
CA LYS A 106 14.32 -4.01 -26.94
C LYS A 106 13.96 -4.55 -25.56
N LEU A 107 14.48 -3.89 -24.55
CA LEU A 107 14.19 -4.12 -23.14
C LEU A 107 13.16 -3.11 -22.63
N TYR A 108 12.19 -3.57 -21.88
CA TYR A 108 11.16 -2.74 -21.29
C TYR A 108 11.01 -3.04 -19.82
N VAL A 109 10.88 -1.99 -19.02
CA VAL A 109 10.41 -2.10 -17.64
C VAL A 109 8.90 -1.96 -17.63
N VAL A 110 8.21 -2.83 -16.90
CA VAL A 110 6.76 -2.87 -16.82
C VAL A 110 6.32 -2.54 -15.40
N GLU A 111 5.37 -1.64 -15.30
CA GLU A 111 4.59 -1.38 -14.09
C GLU A 111 3.17 -1.86 -14.30
N VAL A 112 2.66 -2.63 -13.35
CA VAL A 112 1.30 -3.18 -13.38
C VAL A 112 0.43 -2.44 -12.38
N LYS A 113 -0.66 -1.90 -12.86
CA LYS A 113 -1.65 -1.19 -12.04
C LYS A 113 -3.04 -1.76 -12.30
N SER A 114 -3.98 -1.46 -11.41
CA SER A 114 -5.39 -1.79 -11.57
C SER A 114 -6.24 -0.59 -11.20
N GLY A 115 -7.31 -0.39 -11.98
CA GLY A 115 -8.28 0.68 -11.75
C GLY A 115 -7.72 2.07 -12.03
N GLN A 116 -8.14 3.02 -11.22
CA GLN A 116 -7.76 4.43 -11.42
C GLN A 116 -6.23 4.66 -11.41
N GLN A 117 -5.47 3.77 -10.79
CA GLN A 117 -4.01 3.85 -10.76
C GLN A 117 -3.35 3.45 -12.09
N GLY A 118 -4.08 2.83 -13.03
CA GLY A 118 -3.61 2.51 -14.38
C GLY A 118 -3.51 3.72 -15.32
N ASN A 119 -3.68 4.92 -14.83
CA ASN A 119 -3.69 6.13 -15.64
C ASN A 119 -2.33 6.85 -15.61
N ALA A 120 -1.62 6.82 -16.74
CA ALA A 120 -0.33 7.52 -16.92
C ALA A 120 -0.42 9.05 -16.75
N LYS A 121 -1.61 9.65 -16.80
CA LYS A 121 -1.81 11.09 -16.56
C LYS A 121 -1.68 11.49 -15.08
N LEU A 122 -1.76 10.55 -14.16
CA LEU A 122 -1.61 10.82 -12.72
C LEU A 122 -0.16 11.22 -12.40
N PRO A 123 0.07 12.34 -11.69
CA PRO A 123 1.42 12.82 -11.38
C PRO A 123 2.28 11.80 -10.63
N ALA A 124 1.70 11.05 -9.70
CA ALA A 124 2.42 10.03 -8.93
C ALA A 124 2.93 8.90 -9.84
N ILE A 125 2.10 8.43 -10.78
CA ILE A 125 2.49 7.40 -11.74
C ILE A 125 3.59 7.91 -12.66
N ARG A 126 3.46 9.14 -13.19
CA ARG A 126 4.50 9.72 -14.04
C ARG A 126 5.85 9.83 -13.35
N ARG A 127 5.87 10.22 -12.07
CA ARG A 127 7.12 10.28 -11.28
C ARG A 127 7.74 8.90 -11.12
N GLN A 128 6.94 7.90 -10.78
CA GLN A 128 7.40 6.51 -10.66
C GLN A 128 7.99 5.98 -11.97
N LEU A 129 7.31 6.21 -13.09
CA LEU A 129 7.80 5.77 -14.40
C LEU A 129 9.05 6.52 -14.83
N LEU A 130 9.18 7.81 -14.48
CA LEU A 130 10.40 8.59 -14.71
C LEU A 130 11.56 8.05 -13.87
N GLU A 131 11.33 7.70 -12.62
CA GLU A 131 12.31 7.06 -11.75
C GLU A 131 12.82 5.75 -12.37
N TYR A 132 11.92 4.90 -12.88
CA TYR A 132 12.31 3.68 -13.60
C TYR A 132 13.14 3.97 -14.84
N HIS A 133 12.79 4.99 -15.61
CA HIS A 133 13.55 5.39 -16.77
C HIS A 133 14.99 5.79 -16.42
N MET A 134 15.15 6.52 -15.33
CA MET A 134 16.47 6.97 -14.88
C MET A 134 17.32 5.85 -14.28
N VAL A 135 16.71 4.96 -13.50
CA VAL A 135 17.43 3.91 -12.76
C VAL A 135 17.75 2.70 -13.65
N TYR A 136 16.77 2.19 -14.37
CA TYR A 136 16.93 0.97 -15.19
C TYR A 136 17.38 1.24 -16.63
N GLN A 137 17.26 2.46 -17.13
CA GLN A 137 17.62 2.88 -18.48
C GLN A 137 17.11 1.93 -19.58
N PRO A 138 15.84 1.52 -19.57
CA PRO A 138 15.29 0.62 -20.58
C PRO A 138 15.05 1.34 -21.90
N ASP A 139 14.87 0.57 -22.99
CA ASP A 139 14.45 1.12 -24.29
C ASP A 139 13.04 1.74 -24.26
N GLY A 140 12.22 1.34 -23.31
CA GLY A 140 10.90 1.90 -23.09
C GLY A 140 10.29 1.40 -21.77
N ILE A 141 9.23 2.07 -21.34
CA ILE A 141 8.48 1.71 -20.15
C ILE A 141 7.06 1.35 -20.55
N LEU A 142 6.54 0.29 -19.98
CA LEU A 142 5.19 -0.18 -20.19
C LEU A 142 4.37 0.01 -18.90
N LEU A 143 3.25 0.67 -19.01
CA LEU A 143 2.22 0.73 -17.98
C LEU A 143 1.09 -0.21 -18.37
N LEU A 144 0.90 -1.26 -17.59
CA LEU A 144 -0.15 -2.25 -17.80
C LEU A 144 -1.30 -2.03 -16.81
N ASP A 145 -2.44 -1.60 -17.34
CA ASP A 145 -3.68 -1.58 -16.59
C ASP A 145 -4.39 -2.94 -16.74
N MET A 146 -4.42 -3.69 -15.63
CA MET A 146 -5.01 -5.03 -15.63
C MET A 146 -6.53 -5.01 -15.59
N GLU A 147 -7.16 -3.96 -15.11
CA GLU A 147 -8.61 -3.83 -15.09
C GLU A 147 -9.18 -3.66 -16.50
N HIS A 148 -8.59 -2.75 -17.26
CA HIS A 148 -9.01 -2.46 -18.64
C HIS A 148 -8.20 -3.25 -19.69
N LYS A 149 -7.26 -4.10 -19.27
CA LYS A 149 -6.34 -4.86 -20.13
C LYS A 149 -5.64 -3.96 -21.17
N ASN A 150 -5.28 -2.77 -20.73
CA ASN A 150 -4.65 -1.76 -21.54
C ASN A 150 -3.16 -1.71 -21.27
N LEU A 151 -2.34 -1.78 -22.34
CA LEU A 151 -0.88 -1.69 -22.28
C LEU A 151 -0.45 -0.42 -22.98
N GLN A 152 0.12 0.51 -22.24
CA GLN A 152 0.61 1.80 -22.73
C GLN A 152 2.14 1.79 -22.76
N GLU A 153 2.74 2.17 -23.87
CA GLU A 153 4.17 2.44 -23.95
C GLU A 153 4.41 3.91 -23.63
N ILE A 154 5.24 4.15 -22.61
CA ILE A 154 5.58 5.48 -22.14
C ILE A 154 6.99 5.82 -22.58
N ARG A 155 7.14 6.94 -23.24
CA ARG A 155 8.42 7.49 -23.67
C ARG A 155 8.62 8.87 -23.06
N PHE A 156 9.83 9.13 -22.62
CA PHE A 156 10.22 10.43 -22.11
C PHE A 156 11.04 11.16 -23.16
N SER A 157 10.63 12.37 -23.51
CA SER A 157 11.43 13.29 -24.29
C SER A 157 11.72 14.52 -23.42
N TYR A 158 12.98 14.86 -23.32
CA TYR A 158 13.38 16.07 -22.62
C TYR A 158 13.32 17.22 -23.65
N THR A 159 12.33 18.11 -23.50
CA THR A 159 12.40 19.38 -24.20
C THR A 159 13.65 20.09 -23.68
N ASN A 160 14.59 20.37 -24.57
CA ASN A 160 15.77 21.19 -24.26
C ASN A 160 15.35 22.62 -23.87
N GLY A 161 14.64 22.75 -22.75
CA GLY A 161 14.60 23.96 -21.98
C GLY A 161 16.07 24.29 -21.71
N LYS A 162 16.51 25.46 -22.12
CA LYS A 162 17.87 26.00 -21.94
C LYS A 162 18.50 25.41 -20.69
N SER A 163 19.55 24.60 -20.90
CA SER A 163 20.38 24.06 -19.83
C SER A 163 20.47 25.12 -18.72
N ILE A 164 20.03 24.74 -17.51
CA ILE A 164 20.29 25.56 -16.33
C ILE A 164 21.82 25.65 -16.25
N ARG A 165 22.39 26.73 -16.83
CA ARG A 165 23.81 26.96 -16.71
C ARG A 165 24.09 27.11 -15.24
N ARG A 166 24.83 26.15 -14.69
CA ARG A 166 25.46 26.29 -13.38
C ARG A 166 26.31 27.57 -13.45
N ARG A 167 25.91 28.54 -12.65
CA ARG A 167 26.79 29.66 -12.27
C ARG A 167 27.64 29.22 -11.10
#